data_015ea54ba6b6ff75771505d543bc23a4
#
_entry.id   015ea54ba6b6ff75771505d543bc23a4
#
_cell.length_a   1.000
_cell.length_b   1.000
_cell.length_c   1.000
_cell.angle_alpha   90.00
_cell.angle_beta   90.00
_cell.angle_gamma   90.00
#
_symmetry.space_group_name_H-M   'P 1'
#
loop_
_entity.id
_entity.type
_entity.pdbx_description
1 polymer ?
#
loop_
_entity_poly.entity_id
_entity_poly.type
_entity_poly.pdbx_seq_one_letter_code
_entity_poly.pdbx_strand_id
1 'polypeptide(L)'
;MSQISIHVDGKQISIEADQRPTHIFADNKEIVVCKVNGQLKDLWTELSEGDVIEGVSISSPDGLAVLRHSTAHVMAQAVQEVYANTRLGIGPPIKDGFYYDFDPENTFNPDDLTKIESAMRKIIKEGQRFRRRITTEAEALKELAHEPYKCELIGIKGPAGEEASVEVGGSELTIYDNLGRDGNPVWSDLCRGPHLPSTKHIPAFKLMRTAAAYWRGSEKNPMLQRIYGTAWPSQDELNAYLELLAEAEKRDHRRLGTELDLFSFPEEIGSGLAVFHPKGGIVRRAMEDYSRIRHEEEGYEFVYSPHITKAALFETSGHLQWYADGMYPPMILDEEYNADGTVKRAGQQYYMKPMNCPFHNLIYKSRGRSYRELPLRLFEFGTVYRYEKSGVLHGITRARGFTQDDAH
;
A
#
# COMPACT_ATOMS: atom_id res chain seq x y z
N MET A 1 -22.02 42.19 10.57
CA MET A 1 -21.13 41.03 10.84
C MET A 1 -19.71 41.47 10.48
N SER A 2 -18.67 41.00 11.18
CA SER A 2 -17.29 41.36 10.84
C SER A 2 -16.92 40.70 9.49
N GLN A 3 -16.29 41.49 8.61
CA GLN A 3 -15.75 40.99 7.35
C GLN A 3 -14.29 40.65 7.53
N ILE A 4 -13.81 39.63 6.85
CA ILE A 4 -12.42 39.24 6.74
C ILE A 4 -11.98 39.24 5.27
N SER A 5 -10.73 39.59 5.03
CA SER A 5 -10.11 39.57 3.70
C SER A 5 -9.26 38.32 3.56
N ILE A 6 -9.49 37.57 2.48
CA ILE A 6 -8.80 36.31 2.16
C ILE A 6 -8.35 36.30 0.70
N HIS A 7 -7.47 35.37 0.34
CA HIS A 7 -7.06 35.15 -1.05
C HIS A 7 -7.63 33.81 -1.54
N VAL A 8 -8.36 33.83 -2.64
CA VAL A 8 -8.92 32.61 -3.27
C VAL A 8 -8.39 32.54 -4.69
N ASP A 9 -7.66 31.46 -5.01
CA ASP A 9 -7.02 31.22 -6.31
C ASP A 9 -6.23 32.46 -6.80
N GLY A 10 -5.50 33.10 -5.88
CA GLY A 10 -4.65 34.27 -6.13
C GLY A 10 -5.39 35.62 -6.18
N LYS A 11 -6.71 35.66 -5.96
CA LYS A 11 -7.49 36.89 -5.91
C LYS A 11 -7.91 37.23 -4.49
N GLN A 12 -7.72 38.47 -4.06
CA GLN A 12 -8.21 38.94 -2.77
C GLN A 12 -9.74 39.20 -2.85
N ILE A 13 -10.46 38.63 -1.89
CA ILE A 13 -11.90 38.83 -1.72
C ILE A 13 -12.22 39.12 -0.26
N SER A 14 -13.35 39.82 -0.03
CA SER A 14 -13.89 40.07 1.31
C SER A 14 -15.10 39.19 1.53
N ILE A 15 -15.14 38.49 2.64
CA ILE A 15 -16.23 37.57 3.03
C ILE A 15 -16.70 37.87 4.45
N GLU A 16 -17.88 37.41 4.82
CA GLU A 16 -18.34 37.42 6.20
C GLU A 16 -17.54 36.42 7.03
N ALA A 17 -17.20 36.75 8.26
CA ALA A 17 -16.29 35.93 9.11
C ALA A 17 -16.84 34.53 9.45
N ASP A 18 -18.16 34.32 9.31
CA ASP A 18 -18.80 33.01 9.50
C ASP A 18 -18.91 32.18 8.22
N GLN A 19 -18.54 32.76 7.05
CA GLN A 19 -18.48 32.00 5.82
C GLN A 19 -17.35 30.95 5.86
N ARG A 20 -17.60 29.86 5.18
CA ARG A 20 -16.70 28.70 5.06
C ARG A 20 -16.34 28.46 3.59
N PRO A 21 -15.26 27.76 3.26
CA PRO A 21 -14.92 27.39 1.89
C PRO A 21 -16.07 26.76 1.11
N THR A 22 -16.96 26.00 1.75
CA THR A 22 -18.16 25.43 1.10
C THR A 22 -19.10 26.49 0.51
N HIS A 23 -19.15 27.71 1.07
CA HIS A 23 -19.94 28.80 0.53
C HIS A 23 -19.23 29.48 -0.64
N ILE A 24 -17.89 29.55 -0.58
CA ILE A 24 -17.06 30.17 -1.62
C ILE A 24 -17.10 29.32 -2.90
N PHE A 25 -17.04 27.99 -2.76
CA PHE A 25 -17.03 27.04 -3.87
C PHE A 25 -18.39 26.43 -4.20
N ALA A 26 -19.49 27.00 -3.69
CA ALA A 26 -20.85 26.46 -3.84
C ALA A 26 -21.27 26.18 -5.29
N ASP A 27 -20.82 27.05 -6.23
CA ASP A 27 -21.11 26.92 -7.66
C ASP A 27 -20.22 25.92 -8.40
N ASN A 28 -19.14 25.47 -7.78
CA ASN A 28 -18.23 24.48 -8.37
C ASN A 28 -18.26 23.16 -7.61
N LYS A 29 -19.14 22.25 -8.06
CA LYS A 29 -19.35 20.94 -7.43
C LYS A 29 -18.15 19.97 -7.54
N GLU A 30 -17.17 20.28 -8.39
CA GLU A 30 -15.95 19.48 -8.50
C GLU A 30 -15.00 19.75 -7.32
N ILE A 31 -15.09 20.92 -6.68
CA ILE A 31 -14.28 21.24 -5.52
C ILE A 31 -14.88 20.55 -4.29
N VAL A 32 -14.12 19.64 -3.71
CA VAL A 32 -14.57 18.79 -2.59
C VAL A 32 -13.80 19.02 -1.29
N VAL A 33 -12.61 19.57 -1.38
CA VAL A 33 -11.77 20.01 -0.26
C VAL A 33 -11.00 21.26 -0.69
N CYS A 34 -10.28 21.90 0.22
CA CYS A 34 -9.45 23.05 -0.11
C CYS A 34 -8.08 22.96 0.56
N LYS A 35 -7.11 23.71 0.03
CA LYS A 35 -5.87 23.99 0.76
C LYS A 35 -6.02 25.37 1.40
N VAL A 36 -5.82 25.45 2.70
CA VAL A 36 -5.74 26.69 3.44
C VAL A 36 -4.30 26.86 3.88
N ASN A 37 -3.64 27.90 3.37
CA ASN A 37 -2.20 28.14 3.59
C ASN A 37 -1.34 26.91 3.23
N GLY A 38 -1.67 26.22 2.13
CA GLY A 38 -0.99 25.03 1.64
C GLY A 38 -1.36 23.73 2.36
N GLN A 39 -2.16 23.74 3.41
CA GLN A 39 -2.63 22.57 4.13
C GLN A 39 -4.00 22.11 3.67
N LEU A 40 -4.14 20.82 3.34
CA LEU A 40 -5.41 20.24 2.93
C LEU A 40 -6.40 20.19 4.10
N LYS A 41 -7.61 20.76 3.90
CA LYS A 41 -8.66 20.88 4.91
C LYS A 41 -10.04 20.67 4.32
N ASP A 42 -11.01 20.36 5.20
CA ASP A 42 -12.43 20.27 4.84
C ASP A 42 -12.95 21.59 4.31
N LEU A 43 -13.97 21.55 3.44
CA LEU A 43 -14.68 22.75 3.02
C LEU A 43 -15.50 23.40 4.16
N TRP A 44 -15.67 22.73 5.30
CA TRP A 44 -16.33 23.27 6.50
C TRP A 44 -15.36 23.93 7.48
N THR A 45 -14.07 24.01 7.17
CA THR A 45 -13.07 24.64 8.03
C THR A 45 -13.35 26.13 8.25
N GLU A 46 -12.95 26.64 9.40
CA GLU A 46 -12.99 28.07 9.70
C GLU A 46 -11.89 28.81 8.95
N LEU A 47 -12.19 30.05 8.58
CA LEU A 47 -11.27 30.94 7.88
C LEU A 47 -10.88 32.12 8.75
N SER A 48 -9.66 32.61 8.57
CA SER A 48 -9.10 33.75 9.27
C SER A 48 -8.66 34.85 8.30
N GLU A 49 -8.47 36.07 8.82
CA GLU A 49 -7.94 37.19 8.05
C GLU A 49 -6.60 36.81 7.40
N GLY A 50 -6.48 37.05 6.10
CA GLY A 50 -5.25 36.79 5.32
C GLY A 50 -5.07 35.37 4.83
N ASP A 51 -5.98 34.43 5.09
CA ASP A 51 -5.87 33.06 4.62
C ASP A 51 -5.80 32.98 3.08
N VAL A 52 -4.93 32.09 2.59
CA VAL A 52 -4.79 31.75 1.17
C VAL A 52 -5.49 30.41 0.93
N ILE A 53 -6.49 30.43 0.04
CA ILE A 53 -7.38 29.29 -0.21
C ILE A 53 -7.26 28.86 -1.66
N GLU A 54 -7.06 27.57 -1.87
CA GLU A 54 -7.06 26.92 -3.18
C GLU A 54 -8.08 25.79 -3.19
N GLY A 55 -9.00 25.80 -4.16
CA GLY A 55 -9.98 24.72 -4.35
C GLY A 55 -9.31 23.45 -4.89
N VAL A 56 -9.69 22.28 -4.36
CA VAL A 56 -9.16 20.99 -4.77
C VAL A 56 -10.28 20.15 -5.40
N SER A 57 -10.11 19.85 -6.70
CA SER A 57 -11.06 19.04 -7.47
C SER A 57 -11.03 17.57 -7.03
N ILE A 58 -12.19 16.91 -7.05
CA ILE A 58 -12.37 15.48 -6.78
C ILE A 58 -11.51 14.58 -7.69
N SER A 59 -11.21 15.03 -8.91
CA SER A 59 -10.40 14.30 -9.89
C SER A 59 -8.89 14.49 -9.69
N SER A 60 -8.46 15.42 -8.83
CA SER A 60 -7.04 15.61 -8.49
C SER A 60 -6.54 14.47 -7.59
N PRO A 61 -5.22 14.23 -7.52
CA PRO A 61 -4.65 13.22 -6.62
C PRO A 61 -5.09 13.38 -5.16
N ASP A 62 -5.08 14.62 -4.63
CA ASP A 62 -5.53 14.93 -3.27
C ASP A 62 -7.04 14.70 -3.12
N GLY A 63 -7.85 15.13 -4.10
CA GLY A 63 -9.30 14.93 -4.10
C GLY A 63 -9.70 13.46 -4.17
N LEU A 64 -9.00 12.65 -4.98
CA LEU A 64 -9.20 11.20 -5.06
C LEU A 64 -8.86 10.51 -3.73
N ALA A 65 -7.78 10.93 -3.08
CA ALA A 65 -7.42 10.38 -1.77
C ALA A 65 -8.52 10.66 -0.73
N VAL A 66 -9.05 11.88 -0.71
CA VAL A 66 -10.16 12.27 0.20
C VAL A 66 -11.46 11.57 -0.14
N LEU A 67 -11.78 11.40 -1.44
CA LEU A 67 -12.94 10.60 -1.88
C LEU A 67 -12.86 9.17 -1.34
N ARG A 68 -11.71 8.51 -1.53
CA ARG A 68 -11.46 7.14 -1.07
C ARG A 68 -11.51 7.02 0.43
N HIS A 69 -10.89 7.95 1.15
CA HIS A 69 -10.93 8.02 2.60
C HIS A 69 -12.37 8.20 3.12
N SER A 70 -13.12 9.13 2.56
CA SER A 70 -14.52 9.35 2.95
C SER A 70 -15.41 8.15 2.64
N THR A 71 -15.11 7.43 1.55
CA THR A 71 -15.83 6.20 1.20
C THR A 71 -15.51 5.07 2.17
N ALA A 72 -14.25 4.95 2.62
CA ALA A 72 -13.85 4.01 3.67
C ALA A 72 -14.59 4.29 4.99
N HIS A 73 -14.75 5.56 5.35
CA HIS A 73 -15.49 6.00 6.52
C HIS A 73 -16.99 5.65 6.45
N VAL A 74 -17.61 5.87 5.27
CA VAL A 74 -19.00 5.43 5.01
C VAL A 74 -19.12 3.91 5.05
N MET A 75 -18.13 3.17 4.61
CA MET A 75 -18.11 1.71 4.70
C MET A 75 -18.05 1.26 6.18
N ALA A 76 -17.23 1.92 7.01
CA ALA A 76 -17.14 1.61 8.44
C ALA A 76 -18.50 1.81 9.14
N GLN A 77 -19.19 2.92 8.91
CA GLN A 77 -20.55 3.13 9.39
C GLN A 77 -21.51 2.06 8.89
N ALA A 78 -21.50 1.73 7.60
CA ALA A 78 -22.37 0.74 7.00
C ALA A 78 -22.14 -0.66 7.59
N VAL A 79 -20.89 -1.03 7.85
CA VAL A 79 -20.56 -2.31 8.50
C VAL A 79 -21.15 -2.37 9.91
N GLN A 80 -21.02 -1.32 10.72
CA GLN A 80 -21.61 -1.29 12.07
C GLN A 80 -23.14 -1.19 12.06
N GLU A 81 -23.77 -0.60 11.04
CA GLU A 81 -25.22 -0.63 10.89
C GLU A 81 -25.75 -2.04 10.57
N VAL A 82 -25.00 -2.82 9.78
CA VAL A 82 -25.38 -4.20 9.42
C VAL A 82 -24.95 -5.21 10.48
N TYR A 83 -23.81 -4.99 11.12
CA TYR A 83 -23.15 -5.86 12.09
C TYR A 83 -22.74 -5.07 13.34
N ALA A 84 -23.71 -4.80 14.22
CA ALA A 84 -23.61 -3.82 15.31
C ALA A 84 -22.43 -4.01 16.28
N ASN A 85 -21.93 -5.26 16.46
CA ASN A 85 -20.84 -5.56 17.39
C ASN A 85 -19.45 -5.56 16.70
N THR A 86 -19.36 -5.12 15.45
CA THR A 86 -18.08 -5.07 14.74
C THR A 86 -17.24 -3.91 15.24
N ARG A 87 -16.00 -4.19 15.66
CA ARG A 87 -15.04 -3.20 16.12
C ARG A 87 -14.23 -2.67 14.96
N LEU A 88 -13.81 -1.41 15.05
CA LEU A 88 -13.12 -0.68 14.01
C LEU A 88 -11.61 -0.70 14.20
N GLY A 89 -10.87 -1.06 13.15
CA GLY A 89 -9.43 -0.90 13.04
C GLY A 89 -9.06 0.44 12.38
N ILE A 90 -8.43 0.38 11.21
CA ILE A 90 -7.99 1.55 10.41
C ILE A 90 -8.52 1.47 8.97
N GLY A 91 -8.69 2.64 8.33
CA GLY A 91 -9.25 2.76 6.99
C GLY A 91 -8.55 3.74 6.05
N PRO A 92 -7.26 3.52 5.68
CA PRO A 92 -6.55 4.42 4.80
C PRO A 92 -6.98 4.31 3.33
N PRO A 93 -6.91 5.43 2.57
CA PRO A 93 -6.94 5.38 1.12
C PRO A 93 -5.65 4.71 0.59
N ILE A 94 -5.78 4.01 -0.53
CA ILE A 94 -4.67 3.43 -1.29
C ILE A 94 -4.72 3.91 -2.74
N LYS A 95 -3.70 3.58 -3.55
CA LYS A 95 -3.53 4.12 -4.91
C LYS A 95 -4.80 4.10 -5.76
N ASP A 96 -5.50 2.95 -5.84
CA ASP A 96 -6.69 2.79 -6.69
C ASP A 96 -7.94 2.41 -5.90
N GLY A 97 -7.96 2.70 -4.60
CA GLY A 97 -9.10 2.37 -3.75
C GLY A 97 -8.87 2.74 -2.29
N PHE A 98 -9.45 1.94 -1.43
CA PHE A 98 -9.36 2.05 0.01
C PHE A 98 -9.54 0.67 0.64
N TYR A 99 -9.21 0.54 1.91
CA TYR A 99 -9.64 -0.58 2.73
C TYR A 99 -10.06 -0.11 4.11
N TYR A 100 -10.66 -0.99 4.86
CA TYR A 100 -10.89 -0.82 6.28
C TYR A 100 -10.78 -2.15 7.00
N ASP A 101 -10.14 -2.17 8.16
CA ASP A 101 -9.95 -3.33 9.00
C ASP A 101 -11.04 -3.41 10.06
N PHE A 102 -11.64 -4.57 10.20
CA PHE A 102 -12.75 -4.84 11.10
C PHE A 102 -12.46 -6.06 11.98
N ASP A 103 -13.00 -6.06 13.19
CA ASP A 103 -13.05 -7.22 14.08
C ASP A 103 -14.52 -7.62 14.31
N PRO A 104 -15.13 -8.36 13.35
CA PRO A 104 -16.50 -8.82 13.47
C PRO A 104 -16.60 -10.08 14.30
N GLU A 105 -17.77 -10.36 14.86
CA GLU A 105 -18.05 -11.64 15.57
C GLU A 105 -17.93 -12.86 14.64
N ASN A 106 -18.29 -12.71 13.37
CA ASN A 106 -18.21 -13.74 12.35
C ASN A 106 -17.48 -13.22 11.11
N THR A 107 -16.68 -14.07 10.47
CA THR A 107 -15.94 -13.74 9.24
C THR A 107 -16.89 -13.34 8.13
N PHE A 108 -16.60 -12.21 7.47
CA PHE A 108 -17.35 -11.75 6.31
C PHE A 108 -17.22 -12.72 5.13
N ASN A 109 -18.32 -12.92 4.45
CA ASN A 109 -18.41 -13.69 3.21
C ASN A 109 -18.77 -12.76 2.02
N PRO A 110 -18.71 -13.22 0.77
CA PRO A 110 -19.01 -12.39 -0.40
C PRO A 110 -20.43 -11.79 -0.41
N ASP A 111 -21.43 -12.49 0.16
CA ASP A 111 -22.81 -11.98 0.21
C ASP A 111 -22.94 -10.79 1.18
N ASP A 112 -22.10 -10.74 2.19
CA ASP A 112 -22.07 -9.64 3.16
C ASP A 112 -21.61 -8.34 2.50
N LEU A 113 -20.69 -8.39 1.51
CA LEU A 113 -20.30 -7.21 0.75
C LEU A 113 -21.49 -6.56 0.05
N THR A 114 -22.42 -7.36 -0.48
CA THR A 114 -23.65 -6.85 -1.11
C THR A 114 -24.56 -6.13 -0.13
N LYS A 115 -24.70 -6.67 1.09
CA LYS A 115 -25.50 -6.04 2.16
C LYS A 115 -24.87 -4.72 2.60
N ILE A 116 -23.53 -4.73 2.80
CA ILE A 116 -22.77 -3.53 3.19
C ILE A 116 -22.87 -2.47 2.09
N GLU A 117 -22.68 -2.81 0.79
CA GLU A 117 -22.89 -1.85 -0.32
C GLU A 117 -24.29 -1.23 -0.30
N SER A 118 -25.31 -2.02 -0.01
CA SER A 118 -26.69 -1.53 0.07
C SER A 118 -26.86 -0.52 1.20
N ALA A 119 -26.27 -0.76 2.37
CA ALA A 119 -26.25 0.18 3.49
C ALA A 119 -25.45 1.45 3.15
N MET A 120 -24.27 1.31 2.53
CA MET A 120 -23.49 2.47 2.05
C MET A 120 -24.30 3.36 1.09
N ARG A 121 -25.00 2.76 0.13
CA ARG A 121 -25.86 3.52 -0.82
C ARG A 121 -26.97 4.28 -0.10
N LYS A 122 -27.54 3.72 0.97
CA LYS A 122 -28.53 4.37 1.83
C LYS A 122 -27.92 5.59 2.53
N ILE A 123 -26.77 5.43 3.18
CA ILE A 123 -26.03 6.50 3.87
C ILE A 123 -25.67 7.64 2.89
N ILE A 124 -25.19 7.29 1.69
CA ILE A 124 -24.89 8.26 0.63
C ILE A 124 -26.13 9.03 0.21
N LYS A 125 -27.27 8.37 0.03
CA LYS A 125 -28.54 8.99 -0.35
C LYS A 125 -29.09 9.91 0.76
N GLU A 126 -28.83 9.63 2.02
CA GLU A 126 -29.19 10.46 3.16
C GLU A 126 -28.44 11.80 3.14
N GLY A 127 -27.21 11.82 2.63
CA GLY A 127 -26.40 13.02 2.48
C GLY A 127 -25.91 13.57 3.81
N GLN A 128 -25.46 12.68 4.66
CA GLN A 128 -24.89 13.03 5.97
C GLN A 128 -23.66 13.92 5.80
N ARG A 129 -23.58 15.00 6.61
CA ARG A 129 -22.47 15.95 6.59
C ARG A 129 -21.35 15.46 7.50
N PHE A 130 -20.12 15.50 7.03
CA PHE A 130 -18.94 15.25 7.88
C PHE A 130 -18.62 16.49 8.72
N ARG A 131 -18.46 16.31 10.02
CA ARG A 131 -18.07 17.37 10.96
C ARG A 131 -16.83 16.96 11.74
N ARG A 132 -15.75 17.70 11.53
CA ARG A 132 -14.52 17.57 12.32
C ARG A 132 -14.70 18.25 13.67
N ARG A 133 -14.27 17.61 14.74
CA ARG A 133 -14.13 18.23 16.07
C ARG A 133 -12.80 17.81 16.71
N ILE A 134 -12.16 18.78 17.37
CA ILE A 134 -10.98 18.56 18.18
C ILE A 134 -11.42 17.98 19.52
N THR A 135 -10.65 17.04 20.04
CA THR A 135 -10.91 16.40 21.34
C THR A 135 -9.62 16.23 22.14
N THR A 136 -9.76 15.98 23.42
CA THR A 136 -8.63 15.62 24.28
C THR A 136 -8.48 14.09 24.33
N GLU A 137 -7.29 13.59 24.68
CA GLU A 137 -7.04 12.16 24.84
C GLU A 137 -8.05 11.52 25.84
N ALA A 138 -8.29 12.20 26.97
CA ALA A 138 -9.23 11.69 27.98
C ALA A 138 -10.70 11.61 27.50
N GLU A 139 -11.15 12.60 26.74
CA GLU A 139 -12.49 12.61 26.15
C GLU A 139 -12.63 11.55 25.06
N ALA A 140 -11.63 11.44 24.16
CA ALA A 140 -11.63 10.45 23.09
C ALA A 140 -11.62 9.02 23.64
N LEU A 141 -10.78 8.72 24.63
CA LEU A 141 -10.76 7.40 25.28
C LEU A 141 -12.07 7.05 25.97
N LYS A 142 -12.77 8.05 26.53
CA LYS A 142 -14.10 7.84 27.15
C LYS A 142 -15.17 7.58 26.10
N GLU A 143 -15.16 8.37 25.01
CA GLU A 143 -16.15 8.25 23.94
C GLU A 143 -16.00 6.95 23.15
N LEU A 144 -14.74 6.59 22.83
CA LEU A 144 -14.39 5.42 22.04
C LEU A 144 -14.06 4.18 22.91
N ALA A 145 -14.48 4.14 24.17
CA ALA A 145 -14.20 3.04 25.08
C ALA A 145 -14.66 1.65 24.56
N HIS A 146 -15.63 1.65 23.65
CA HIS A 146 -16.13 0.43 22.98
C HIS A 146 -15.30 0.00 21.77
N GLU A 147 -14.32 0.83 21.31
CA GLU A 147 -13.45 0.59 20.17
C GLU A 147 -11.99 0.39 20.64
N PRO A 148 -11.60 -0.83 21.02
CA PRO A 148 -10.29 -1.08 21.65
C PRO A 148 -9.12 -0.73 20.74
N TYR A 149 -9.23 -0.96 19.42
CA TYR A 149 -8.18 -0.63 18.47
C TYR A 149 -8.00 0.88 18.31
N LYS A 150 -9.09 1.67 18.36
CA LYS A 150 -9.02 3.14 18.35
C LYS A 150 -8.41 3.67 19.64
N CYS A 151 -8.75 3.09 20.77
CA CYS A 151 -8.12 3.42 22.06
C CYS A 151 -6.61 3.12 22.07
N GLU A 152 -6.17 2.01 21.46
CA GLU A 152 -4.75 1.71 21.30
C GLU A 152 -4.03 2.77 20.46
N LEU A 153 -4.64 3.20 19.35
CA LEU A 153 -4.07 4.24 18.48
C LEU A 153 -3.90 5.58 19.20
N ILE A 154 -4.88 5.99 20.03
CA ILE A 154 -4.81 7.23 20.83
C ILE A 154 -3.61 7.18 21.81
N GLY A 155 -3.31 6.01 22.36
CA GLY A 155 -2.20 5.81 23.32
C GLY A 155 -0.81 5.78 22.70
N ILE A 156 -0.67 5.79 21.37
CA ILE A 156 0.65 5.72 20.71
C ILE A 156 1.39 7.04 20.86
N LYS A 157 2.52 7.02 21.61
CA LYS A 157 3.46 8.14 21.73
C LYS A 157 4.58 7.96 20.72
N GLY A 158 4.55 8.72 19.63
CA GLY A 158 5.58 8.68 18.58
C GLY A 158 4.99 8.67 17.16
N PRO A 159 5.84 8.55 16.12
CA PRO A 159 5.33 8.45 14.76
C PRO A 159 4.52 7.18 14.62
N ALA A 160 3.22 7.35 14.39
CA ALA A 160 2.36 6.25 13.92
C ALA A 160 2.89 5.78 12.56
N GLY A 161 2.87 4.48 12.29
CA GLY A 161 3.20 3.96 10.96
C GLY A 161 2.33 4.61 9.88
N GLU A 162 2.75 4.57 8.62
CA GLU A 162 2.05 5.23 7.51
C GLU A 162 0.54 4.91 7.47
N GLU A 163 0.16 3.66 7.70
CA GLU A 163 -1.25 3.22 7.69
C GLU A 163 -2.06 3.84 8.84
N ALA A 164 -1.50 3.94 10.04
CA ALA A 164 -2.18 4.54 11.19
C ALA A 164 -2.19 6.08 11.15
N SER A 165 -1.45 6.71 10.25
CA SER A 165 -1.35 8.17 10.12
C SER A 165 -2.66 8.84 9.68
N VAL A 166 -3.62 8.09 9.14
CA VAL A 166 -4.96 8.59 8.80
C VAL A 166 -5.86 8.75 10.01
N GLU A 167 -5.57 8.05 11.10
CA GLU A 167 -6.36 8.06 12.33
C GLU A 167 -5.74 9.00 13.37
N VAL A 168 -4.42 8.88 13.59
CA VAL A 168 -3.68 9.62 14.60
C VAL A 168 -2.38 10.19 14.03
N GLY A 169 -1.87 11.22 14.70
CA GLY A 169 -0.63 11.91 14.29
C GLY A 169 -0.90 13.36 13.93
N GLY A 170 0.11 14.23 14.07
CA GLY A 170 -0.06 15.68 13.98
C GLY A 170 -0.18 16.32 15.36
N SER A 171 -0.59 17.58 15.41
CA SER A 171 -0.65 18.37 16.65
C SER A 171 -1.97 18.24 17.41
N GLU A 172 -3.02 17.69 16.77
CA GLU A 172 -4.39 17.65 17.30
C GLU A 172 -4.99 16.27 17.16
N LEU A 173 -5.70 15.81 18.20
CA LEU A 173 -6.54 14.61 18.15
C LEU A 173 -7.95 15.03 17.71
N THR A 174 -8.49 14.31 16.71
CA THR A 174 -9.78 14.67 16.12
C THR A 174 -10.70 13.48 15.94
N ILE A 175 -11.99 13.75 16.06
CA ILE A 175 -13.09 12.83 15.76
C ILE A 175 -13.92 13.45 14.64
N TYR A 176 -14.37 12.62 13.72
CA TYR A 176 -15.33 12.98 12.69
C TYR A 176 -16.69 12.38 12.99
N ASP A 177 -17.69 13.26 13.01
CA ASP A 177 -19.09 12.88 13.14
C ASP A 177 -19.78 12.89 11.77
N ASN A 178 -20.56 11.87 11.48
CA ASN A 178 -21.53 11.89 10.41
C ASN A 178 -22.83 12.45 10.95
N LEU A 179 -23.27 13.62 10.43
CA LEU A 179 -24.45 14.30 10.91
C LEU A 179 -25.67 13.93 10.08
N GLY A 180 -26.74 13.55 10.75
CA GLY A 180 -28.04 13.36 10.14
C GLY A 180 -28.65 14.68 9.64
N ARG A 181 -29.83 14.61 9.03
CA ARG A 181 -30.53 15.79 8.50
C ARG A 181 -30.96 16.79 9.58
N ASP A 182 -31.13 16.32 10.80
CA ASP A 182 -31.40 17.11 11.99
C ASP A 182 -30.18 17.80 12.59
N GLY A 183 -28.99 17.53 12.01
CA GLY A 183 -27.71 18.06 12.48
C GLY A 183 -27.11 17.32 13.66
N ASN A 184 -27.74 16.26 14.14
CA ASN A 184 -27.22 15.43 15.22
C ASN A 184 -26.25 14.37 14.68
N PRO A 185 -25.20 13.97 15.45
CA PRO A 185 -24.34 12.86 15.10
C PRO A 185 -25.15 11.55 15.04
N VAL A 186 -25.04 10.82 13.94
CA VAL A 186 -25.59 9.47 13.77
C VAL A 186 -24.50 8.41 13.88
N TRP A 187 -23.26 8.79 13.64
CA TRP A 187 -22.11 7.94 13.75
C TRP A 187 -20.82 8.79 13.90
N SER A 188 -19.81 8.26 14.57
CA SER A 188 -18.54 8.97 14.82
C SER A 188 -17.38 8.02 14.80
N ASP A 189 -16.19 8.50 14.37
CA ASP A 189 -14.95 7.73 14.37
C ASP A 189 -13.74 8.62 14.64
N LEU A 190 -12.69 8.02 15.18
CA LEU A 190 -11.36 8.62 15.31
C LEU A 190 -10.76 8.79 13.92
N CYS A 191 -10.50 10.01 13.51
CA CYS A 191 -9.98 10.29 12.17
C CYS A 191 -9.33 11.67 12.10
N ARG A 192 -8.26 11.80 11.30
CA ARG A 192 -7.63 13.10 11.01
C ARG A 192 -8.33 13.89 9.92
N GLY A 193 -9.00 13.20 9.02
CA GLY A 193 -9.52 13.80 7.80
C GLY A 193 -8.44 14.23 6.79
N PRO A 194 -8.73 15.17 5.90
CA PRO A 194 -10.06 15.76 5.69
C PRO A 194 -11.04 14.79 5.00
N HIS A 195 -12.32 15.17 5.04
CA HIS A 195 -13.40 14.46 4.37
C HIS A 195 -14.12 15.34 3.34
N LEU A 196 -14.90 14.68 2.48
CA LEU A 196 -15.85 15.32 1.57
C LEU A 196 -16.86 16.18 2.35
N PRO A 197 -17.52 17.18 1.72
CA PRO A 197 -18.51 18.01 2.42
C PRO A 197 -19.69 17.21 2.98
N SER A 198 -20.08 16.14 2.31
CA SER A 198 -21.10 15.20 2.75
C SER A 198 -20.99 13.88 2.01
N THR A 199 -21.66 12.84 2.50
CA THR A 199 -21.69 11.51 1.86
C THR A 199 -22.26 11.54 0.43
N LYS A 200 -23.10 12.51 0.07
CA LYS A 200 -23.61 12.71 -1.31
C LYS A 200 -22.52 12.99 -2.35
N HIS A 201 -21.35 13.43 -1.92
CA HIS A 201 -20.21 13.70 -2.81
C HIS A 201 -19.40 12.44 -3.15
N ILE A 202 -19.90 11.25 -2.81
CA ILE A 202 -19.37 9.96 -3.27
C ILE A 202 -20.15 9.53 -4.52
N PRO A 203 -19.60 9.72 -5.74
CA PRO A 203 -20.37 9.50 -6.96
C PRO A 203 -20.46 8.03 -7.34
N ALA A 204 -19.35 7.29 -7.19
CA ALA A 204 -19.26 5.89 -7.59
C ALA A 204 -18.28 5.11 -6.71
N PHE A 205 -18.67 3.94 -6.28
CA PHE A 205 -17.85 3.03 -5.49
C PHE A 205 -18.22 1.56 -5.72
N LYS A 206 -17.30 0.66 -5.38
CA LYS A 206 -17.51 -0.78 -5.38
C LYS A 206 -16.72 -1.43 -4.26
N LEU A 207 -17.32 -2.35 -3.51
CA LEU A 207 -16.59 -3.24 -2.62
C LEU A 207 -16.04 -4.42 -3.43
N MET A 208 -14.76 -4.74 -3.24
CA MET A 208 -14.04 -5.65 -4.13
C MET A 208 -13.89 -7.05 -3.54
N ARG A 209 -13.34 -7.14 -2.35
CA ARG A 209 -13.03 -8.42 -1.70
C ARG A 209 -12.77 -8.26 -0.21
N THR A 210 -12.79 -9.38 0.49
CA THR A 210 -12.31 -9.50 1.87
C THR A 210 -10.95 -10.18 1.92
N ALA A 211 -10.18 -9.90 2.96
CA ALA A 211 -8.94 -10.61 3.28
C ALA A 211 -8.71 -10.60 4.79
N ALA A 212 -7.92 -11.56 5.28
CA ALA A 212 -7.40 -11.52 6.64
C ALA A 212 -6.19 -10.56 6.69
N ALA A 213 -6.07 -9.79 7.76
CA ALA A 213 -4.94 -8.90 8.00
C ALA A 213 -4.61 -8.88 9.49
N TYR A 214 -3.33 -9.05 9.83
CA TYR A 214 -2.90 -8.91 11.22
C TYR A 214 -2.91 -7.43 11.63
N TRP A 215 -3.46 -7.14 12.80
CA TRP A 215 -3.46 -5.78 13.34
C TRP A 215 -2.03 -5.22 13.36
N ARG A 216 -1.86 -4.03 12.75
CA ARG A 216 -0.55 -3.34 12.60
C ARG A 216 0.54 -4.24 11.96
N GLY A 217 0.15 -5.15 11.07
CA GLY A 217 1.10 -5.98 10.31
C GLY A 217 1.90 -7.02 11.12
N SER A 218 1.58 -7.25 12.38
CA SER A 218 2.30 -8.19 13.24
C SER A 218 1.51 -9.48 13.44
N GLU A 219 2.12 -10.62 13.12
CA GLU A 219 1.55 -11.97 13.33
C GLU A 219 1.25 -12.29 14.81
N LYS A 220 1.79 -11.49 15.74
CA LYS A 220 1.55 -11.62 17.19
C LYS A 220 0.24 -10.92 17.62
N ASN A 221 -0.31 -10.08 16.79
CA ASN A 221 -1.52 -9.30 17.06
C ASN A 221 -2.76 -10.03 16.53
N PRO A 222 -3.97 -9.64 16.97
CA PRO A 222 -5.22 -10.20 16.46
C PRO A 222 -5.31 -10.13 14.94
N MET A 223 -5.93 -11.14 14.35
CA MET A 223 -6.21 -11.19 12.92
C MET A 223 -7.58 -10.56 12.66
N LEU A 224 -7.59 -9.45 11.95
CA LEU A 224 -8.77 -8.69 11.55
C LEU A 224 -9.25 -9.10 10.16
N GLN A 225 -10.47 -8.69 9.83
CA GLN A 225 -11.06 -8.83 8.51
C GLN A 225 -10.94 -7.51 7.76
N ARG A 226 -10.21 -7.51 6.67
CA ARG A 226 -10.02 -6.35 5.80
C ARG A 226 -11.00 -6.39 4.64
N ILE A 227 -11.78 -5.32 4.45
CA ILE A 227 -12.62 -5.15 3.26
C ILE A 227 -11.93 -4.13 2.34
N TYR A 228 -11.69 -4.52 1.09
CA TYR A 228 -11.19 -3.65 0.04
C TYR A 228 -12.33 -3.08 -0.79
N GLY A 229 -12.23 -1.80 -1.09
CA GLY A 229 -13.12 -1.10 -2.00
C GLY A 229 -12.39 -0.15 -2.93
N THR A 230 -13.11 0.38 -3.91
CA THR A 230 -12.63 1.42 -4.81
C THR A 230 -13.67 2.51 -4.94
N ALA A 231 -13.25 3.77 -5.17
CA ALA A 231 -14.14 4.91 -5.40
C ALA A 231 -13.54 5.83 -6.47
N TRP A 232 -14.43 6.36 -7.31
CA TRP A 232 -14.09 7.13 -8.51
C TRP A 232 -14.99 8.36 -8.66
N PRO A 233 -14.51 9.43 -9.34
CA PRO A 233 -15.26 10.66 -9.54
C PRO A 233 -16.52 10.51 -10.39
N SER A 234 -16.64 9.41 -11.14
CA SER A 234 -17.80 9.09 -11.96
C SER A 234 -18.06 7.58 -12.06
N GLN A 235 -19.30 7.23 -12.43
CA GLN A 235 -19.65 5.84 -12.71
C GLN A 235 -18.90 5.29 -13.94
N ASP A 236 -18.61 6.13 -14.92
CA ASP A 236 -17.89 5.73 -16.14
C ASP A 236 -16.43 5.39 -15.81
N GLU A 237 -15.77 6.17 -14.97
CA GLU A 237 -14.42 5.87 -14.50
C GLU A 237 -14.37 4.60 -13.66
N LEU A 238 -15.35 4.39 -12.78
CA LEU A 238 -15.47 3.13 -12.04
C LEU A 238 -15.63 1.94 -12.99
N ASN A 239 -16.51 2.04 -13.98
CA ASN A 239 -16.73 0.97 -14.98
C ASN A 239 -15.46 0.69 -15.77
N ALA A 240 -14.75 1.72 -16.25
CA ALA A 240 -13.48 1.57 -16.96
C ALA A 240 -12.42 0.87 -16.10
N TYR A 241 -12.35 1.20 -14.80
CA TYR A 241 -11.45 0.53 -13.87
C TYR A 241 -11.81 -0.94 -13.66
N LEU A 242 -13.09 -1.27 -13.51
CA LEU A 242 -13.56 -2.65 -13.35
C LEU A 242 -13.31 -3.47 -14.62
N GLU A 243 -13.48 -2.88 -15.80
CA GLU A 243 -13.14 -3.50 -17.09
C GLU A 243 -11.63 -3.76 -17.20
N LEU A 244 -10.80 -2.80 -16.79
CA LEU A 244 -9.35 -2.96 -16.74
C LEU A 244 -8.93 -4.14 -15.83
N LEU A 245 -9.55 -4.27 -14.64
CA LEU A 245 -9.29 -5.39 -13.73
C LEU A 245 -9.72 -6.73 -14.34
N ALA A 246 -10.90 -6.79 -14.95
CA ALA A 246 -11.40 -8.00 -15.62
C ALA A 246 -10.48 -8.40 -16.79
N GLU A 247 -9.97 -7.45 -17.55
CA GLU A 247 -9.01 -7.71 -18.61
C GLU A 247 -7.64 -8.13 -18.07
N ALA A 248 -7.19 -7.54 -16.97
CA ALA A 248 -5.96 -7.95 -16.28
C ALA A 248 -6.06 -9.40 -15.75
N GLU A 249 -7.22 -9.79 -15.22
CA GLU A 249 -7.46 -11.16 -14.75
C GLU A 249 -7.40 -12.20 -15.90
N LYS A 250 -7.93 -11.86 -17.08
CA LYS A 250 -7.79 -12.71 -18.28
C LYS A 250 -6.34 -12.91 -18.69
N ARG A 251 -5.45 -11.95 -18.38
CA ARG A 251 -4.02 -11.98 -18.68
C ARG A 251 -3.16 -12.44 -17.51
N ASP A 252 -3.75 -12.95 -16.43
CA ASP A 252 -2.97 -13.45 -15.29
C ASP A 252 -2.01 -14.55 -15.76
N HIS A 253 -0.73 -14.35 -15.52
CA HIS A 253 0.33 -15.25 -15.96
C HIS A 253 0.20 -16.68 -15.40
N ARG A 254 -0.41 -16.84 -14.21
CA ARG A 254 -0.65 -18.16 -13.60
C ARG A 254 -1.67 -18.96 -14.41
N ARG A 255 -2.74 -18.27 -14.85
CA ARG A 255 -3.76 -18.85 -15.73
C ARG A 255 -3.17 -19.16 -17.09
N LEU A 256 -2.57 -18.18 -17.77
CA LEU A 256 -1.96 -18.34 -19.07
C LEU A 256 -0.81 -19.35 -19.05
N GLY A 257 -0.03 -19.40 -17.99
CA GLY A 257 1.04 -20.38 -17.79
C GLY A 257 0.52 -21.82 -17.84
N THR A 258 -0.63 -22.08 -17.21
CA THR A 258 -1.28 -23.40 -17.22
C THR A 258 -1.96 -23.68 -18.56
N GLU A 259 -2.79 -22.76 -19.06
CA GLU A 259 -3.55 -22.93 -20.30
C GLU A 259 -2.66 -23.14 -21.54
N LEU A 260 -1.53 -22.44 -21.59
CA LEU A 260 -0.57 -22.48 -22.70
C LEU A 260 0.58 -23.47 -22.48
N ASP A 261 0.64 -24.12 -21.33
CA ASP A 261 1.70 -25.04 -20.95
C ASP A 261 3.10 -24.38 -20.98
N LEU A 262 3.22 -23.22 -20.29
CA LEU A 262 4.45 -22.42 -20.29
C LEU A 262 5.38 -22.77 -19.11
N PHE A 263 4.83 -22.97 -17.93
CA PHE A 263 5.56 -23.30 -16.70
C PHE A 263 4.65 -23.91 -15.65
N SER A 264 5.27 -24.56 -14.66
CA SER A 264 4.58 -25.10 -13.48
C SER A 264 5.39 -24.81 -12.19
N PHE A 265 4.74 -25.08 -11.04
CA PHE A 265 5.35 -25.04 -9.72
C PHE A 265 5.13 -26.41 -9.04
N PRO A 266 5.98 -27.42 -9.35
CA PRO A 266 5.85 -28.75 -8.75
C PRO A 266 6.08 -28.71 -7.24
N GLU A 267 5.25 -29.43 -6.46
CA GLU A 267 5.37 -29.52 -5.01
C GLU A 267 6.71 -30.12 -4.59
N GLU A 268 7.26 -31.04 -5.39
CA GLU A 268 8.50 -31.77 -5.16
C GLU A 268 9.73 -30.85 -5.06
N ILE A 269 9.72 -29.71 -5.74
CA ILE A 269 10.84 -28.75 -5.69
C ILE A 269 10.55 -27.58 -4.75
N GLY A 270 9.33 -27.45 -4.26
CA GLY A 270 8.92 -26.41 -3.32
C GLY A 270 8.34 -25.16 -3.95
N SER A 271 7.60 -24.41 -3.14
CA SER A 271 6.87 -23.23 -3.58
C SER A 271 7.78 -22.07 -3.99
N GLY A 272 7.38 -21.33 -5.03
CA GLY A 272 8.12 -20.16 -5.52
C GLY A 272 9.33 -20.50 -6.39
N LEU A 273 9.39 -21.73 -6.92
CA LEU A 273 10.42 -22.19 -7.86
C LEU A 273 9.73 -22.68 -9.13
N ALA A 274 9.83 -21.90 -10.20
CA ALA A 274 9.16 -22.19 -11.47
C ALA A 274 10.00 -23.15 -12.33
N VAL A 275 9.33 -24.16 -12.91
CA VAL A 275 9.88 -24.99 -14.00
C VAL A 275 9.27 -24.54 -15.31
N PHE A 276 10.11 -24.07 -16.22
CA PHE A 276 9.67 -23.69 -17.56
C PHE A 276 9.57 -24.90 -18.47
N HIS A 277 8.40 -25.08 -19.08
CA HIS A 277 8.15 -26.13 -20.07
C HIS A 277 8.69 -25.70 -21.45
N PRO A 278 8.72 -26.60 -22.47
CA PRO A 278 9.32 -26.28 -23.77
C PRO A 278 8.80 -25.00 -24.42
N LYS A 279 7.48 -24.74 -24.36
CA LYS A 279 6.89 -23.52 -24.91
C LYS A 279 7.31 -22.28 -24.12
N GLY A 280 7.31 -22.36 -22.78
CA GLY A 280 7.80 -21.31 -21.89
C GLY A 280 9.28 -21.04 -22.09
N GLY A 281 10.08 -22.10 -22.29
CA GLY A 281 11.50 -21.99 -22.60
C GLY A 281 11.76 -21.24 -23.91
N ILE A 282 10.93 -21.42 -24.94
CA ILE A 282 11.03 -20.65 -26.19
C ILE A 282 10.73 -19.17 -25.95
N VAL A 283 9.65 -18.84 -25.20
CA VAL A 283 9.30 -17.46 -24.89
C VAL A 283 10.40 -16.80 -24.08
N ARG A 284 10.88 -17.47 -23.03
CA ARG A 284 11.96 -16.97 -22.18
C ARG A 284 13.22 -16.69 -23.00
N ARG A 285 13.65 -17.63 -23.83
CA ARG A 285 14.81 -17.48 -24.70
C ARG A 285 14.66 -16.30 -25.65
N ALA A 286 13.49 -16.11 -26.27
CA ALA A 286 13.25 -15.00 -27.19
C ALA A 286 13.37 -13.64 -26.45
N MET A 287 12.90 -13.55 -25.21
CA MET A 287 13.06 -12.35 -24.37
C MET A 287 14.51 -12.11 -23.99
N GLU A 288 15.24 -13.17 -23.58
CA GLU A 288 16.67 -13.10 -23.24
C GLU A 288 17.51 -12.70 -24.46
N ASP A 289 17.23 -13.24 -25.66
CA ASP A 289 17.91 -12.86 -26.90
C ASP A 289 17.66 -11.41 -27.27
N TYR A 290 16.43 -10.92 -27.15
CA TYR A 290 16.10 -9.52 -27.38
C TYR A 290 16.83 -8.58 -26.40
N SER A 291 16.79 -8.89 -25.11
CA SER A 291 17.43 -8.08 -24.08
C SER A 291 18.96 -8.06 -24.29
N ARG A 292 19.57 -9.21 -24.55
CA ARG A 292 21.02 -9.31 -24.81
C ARG A 292 21.44 -8.44 -25.98
N ILE A 293 20.73 -8.48 -27.12
CA ILE A 293 21.04 -7.68 -28.31
C ILE A 293 20.98 -6.18 -27.93
N ARG A 294 19.96 -5.73 -27.21
CA ARG A 294 19.84 -4.33 -26.79
C ARG A 294 20.96 -3.88 -25.86
N HIS A 295 21.37 -4.71 -24.91
CA HIS A 295 22.49 -4.38 -24.05
C HIS A 295 23.81 -4.30 -24.82
N GLU A 296 24.07 -5.25 -25.73
CA GLU A 296 25.27 -5.24 -26.57
C GLU A 296 25.32 -3.99 -27.49
N GLU A 297 24.18 -3.59 -28.06
CA GLU A 297 24.04 -2.35 -28.88
C GLU A 297 24.39 -1.08 -28.06
N GLU A 298 24.09 -1.07 -26.76
CA GLU A 298 24.38 0.02 -25.82
C GLU A 298 25.78 -0.09 -25.18
N GLY A 299 26.60 -1.06 -25.62
CA GLY A 299 27.97 -1.23 -25.17
C GLY A 299 28.14 -1.92 -23.82
N TYR A 300 27.19 -2.74 -23.42
CA TYR A 300 27.32 -3.61 -22.25
C TYR A 300 28.08 -4.90 -22.62
N GLU A 301 28.93 -5.34 -21.72
CA GLU A 301 29.68 -6.59 -21.84
C GLU A 301 28.99 -7.70 -21.02
N PHE A 302 28.74 -8.85 -21.66
CA PHE A 302 28.06 -9.97 -21.03
C PHE A 302 28.98 -10.74 -20.11
N VAL A 303 28.53 -11.00 -18.89
CA VAL A 303 29.27 -11.71 -17.85
C VAL A 303 28.45 -12.83 -17.20
N TYR A 304 29.13 -13.69 -16.46
CA TYR A 304 28.50 -14.77 -15.67
C TYR A 304 29.03 -14.75 -14.25
N SER A 305 28.17 -14.91 -13.27
CA SER A 305 28.55 -15.04 -11.87
C SER A 305 28.03 -16.34 -11.25
N PRO A 306 28.76 -16.93 -10.27
CA PRO A 306 28.34 -18.16 -9.61
C PRO A 306 27.11 -17.92 -8.72
N HIS A 307 26.35 -18.99 -8.44
CA HIS A 307 25.13 -18.94 -7.65
C HIS A 307 25.39 -18.93 -6.14
N ILE A 308 26.55 -19.39 -5.70
CA ILE A 308 26.94 -19.48 -4.30
C ILE A 308 28.29 -18.80 -4.05
N THR A 309 28.49 -18.28 -2.84
CA THR A 309 29.74 -17.65 -2.44
C THR A 309 29.96 -17.75 -0.94
N LYS A 310 31.22 -17.55 -0.51
CA LYS A 310 31.59 -17.47 0.90
C LYS A 310 30.95 -16.28 1.59
N ALA A 311 30.64 -16.42 2.88
CA ALA A 311 30.07 -15.36 3.73
C ALA A 311 30.81 -14.02 3.63
N ALA A 312 32.15 -14.05 3.57
CA ALA A 312 32.99 -12.86 3.54
C ALA A 312 32.63 -11.84 2.44
N LEU A 313 32.11 -12.28 1.28
CA LEU A 313 31.66 -11.37 0.23
C LEU A 313 30.43 -10.57 0.69
N PHE A 314 29.47 -11.24 1.32
CA PHE A 314 28.24 -10.63 1.79
C PHE A 314 28.42 -9.86 3.10
N GLU A 315 29.43 -10.18 3.91
CA GLU A 315 29.89 -9.35 5.04
C GLU A 315 30.46 -8.03 4.52
N THR A 316 31.39 -8.09 3.56
CA THR A 316 32.05 -6.92 2.97
C THR A 316 31.04 -5.99 2.28
N SER A 317 30.05 -6.54 1.58
CA SER A 317 29.02 -5.78 0.88
C SER A 317 27.82 -5.35 1.75
N GLY A 318 27.81 -5.72 3.03
CA GLY A 318 26.76 -5.37 3.99
C GLY A 318 25.46 -6.18 3.87
N HIS A 319 25.39 -7.18 2.97
CA HIS A 319 24.15 -7.94 2.76
C HIS A 319 23.72 -8.72 4.00
N LEU A 320 24.65 -9.30 4.76
CA LEU A 320 24.34 -10.03 6.00
C LEU A 320 23.87 -9.10 7.12
N GLN A 321 24.17 -7.80 7.04
CA GLN A 321 23.71 -6.80 8.01
C GLN A 321 22.30 -6.29 7.68
N TRP A 322 21.99 -6.05 6.39
CA TRP A 322 20.78 -5.34 5.98
C TRP A 322 19.70 -6.25 5.39
N TYR A 323 20.07 -7.43 4.86
CA TYR A 323 19.18 -8.33 4.11
C TYR A 323 19.15 -9.76 4.63
N ALA A 324 19.68 -10.04 5.83
CA ALA A 324 19.79 -11.40 6.38
C ALA A 324 18.47 -12.17 6.36
N ASP A 325 17.36 -11.49 6.72
CA ASP A 325 16.01 -12.09 6.77
C ASP A 325 15.49 -12.54 5.39
N GLY A 326 16.01 -11.94 4.32
CA GLY A 326 15.69 -12.27 2.93
C GLY A 326 16.65 -13.24 2.28
N MET A 327 17.65 -13.74 3.01
CA MET A 327 18.64 -14.69 2.50
C MET A 327 18.36 -16.11 3.00
N TYR A 328 18.61 -17.10 2.13
CA TYR A 328 18.61 -18.50 2.58
C TYR A 328 19.69 -18.73 3.63
N PRO A 329 19.45 -19.64 4.63
CA PRO A 329 20.46 -20.00 5.61
C PRO A 329 21.76 -20.48 4.95
N PRO A 330 22.92 -20.28 5.57
CA PRO A 330 24.20 -20.73 5.01
C PRO A 330 24.30 -22.26 4.91
N MET A 331 24.95 -22.70 3.87
CA MET A 331 25.47 -24.07 3.75
C MET A 331 26.81 -24.11 4.44
N ILE A 332 27.03 -25.10 5.30
CA ILE A 332 28.31 -25.31 6.01
C ILE A 332 29.09 -26.35 5.25
N LEU A 333 30.31 -26.01 4.81
CA LEU A 333 31.21 -26.91 4.11
C LEU A 333 32.48 -27.17 4.93
N ASP A 334 33.03 -28.37 4.80
CA ASP A 334 34.32 -28.80 5.42
C ASP A 334 34.31 -28.73 6.96
N GLU A 335 33.17 -28.93 7.60
CA GLU A 335 33.07 -29.05 9.05
C GLU A 335 33.53 -30.47 9.49
N GLU A 336 34.39 -30.52 10.49
CA GLU A 336 34.88 -31.79 11.04
C GLU A 336 34.35 -31.96 12.47
N TYR A 337 33.97 -33.21 12.80
CA TYR A 337 33.47 -33.55 14.12
C TYR A 337 34.41 -34.52 14.83
N ASN A 338 34.47 -34.42 16.13
CA ASN A 338 35.08 -35.41 17.02
C ASN A 338 34.20 -36.66 17.15
N ALA A 339 34.75 -37.73 17.69
CA ALA A 339 34.03 -38.99 17.94
C ALA A 339 32.82 -38.83 18.90
N ASP A 340 32.83 -37.82 19.73
CA ASP A 340 31.73 -37.45 20.67
C ASP A 340 30.68 -36.51 20.06
N GLY A 341 30.80 -36.19 18.76
CA GLY A 341 29.85 -35.31 18.06
C GLY A 341 30.10 -33.81 18.24
N THR A 342 31.15 -33.41 18.96
CA THR A 342 31.53 -31.99 19.06
C THR A 342 32.27 -31.53 17.81
N VAL A 343 32.15 -30.25 17.47
CA VAL A 343 32.85 -29.67 16.31
C VAL A 343 34.32 -29.61 16.57
N LYS A 344 35.11 -30.32 15.78
CA LYS A 344 36.58 -30.34 15.79
C LYS A 344 37.16 -29.17 15.01
N ARG A 345 36.58 -28.90 13.85
CA ARG A 345 36.93 -27.76 12.99
C ARG A 345 35.64 -27.13 12.43
N ALA A 346 35.44 -25.87 12.68
CA ALA A 346 34.28 -25.13 12.14
C ALA A 346 34.36 -25.11 10.61
N GLY A 347 33.23 -25.36 9.98
CA GLY A 347 33.08 -25.31 8.54
C GLY A 347 33.05 -23.88 7.99
N GLN A 348 33.16 -23.78 6.67
CA GLN A 348 33.04 -22.52 5.96
C GLN A 348 31.58 -22.28 5.56
N GLN A 349 31.08 -21.06 5.82
CA GLN A 349 29.73 -20.68 5.42
C GLN A 349 29.69 -20.22 3.98
N TYR A 350 28.77 -20.81 3.21
CA TYR A 350 28.44 -20.41 1.85
C TYR A 350 26.95 -20.03 1.77
N TYR A 351 26.64 -18.98 1.02
CA TYR A 351 25.30 -18.50 0.82
C TYR A 351 24.91 -18.56 -0.65
N MET A 352 23.63 -18.82 -0.93
CA MET A 352 23.03 -18.54 -2.24
C MET A 352 22.91 -17.02 -2.44
N LYS A 353 23.23 -16.52 -3.63
CA LYS A 353 23.22 -15.09 -3.90
C LYS A 353 21.79 -14.52 -3.97
N PRO A 354 21.46 -13.49 -3.19
CA PRO A 354 20.21 -12.76 -3.31
C PRO A 354 20.25 -11.66 -4.38
N MET A 355 21.46 -11.25 -4.78
CA MET A 355 21.76 -10.18 -5.76
C MET A 355 23.04 -10.48 -6.51
N ASN A 356 23.18 -9.93 -7.73
CA ASN A 356 24.37 -10.10 -8.58
C ASN A 356 25.43 -9.01 -8.36
N CYS A 357 25.04 -7.82 -7.84
CA CYS A 357 25.91 -6.65 -7.67
C CYS A 357 27.31 -6.94 -7.05
N PRO A 358 27.46 -7.74 -5.96
CA PRO A 358 28.76 -8.01 -5.37
C PRO A 358 29.73 -8.74 -6.32
N PHE A 359 29.19 -9.58 -7.21
CA PHE A 359 30.00 -10.32 -8.18
C PHE A 359 30.48 -9.43 -9.32
N HIS A 360 29.67 -8.50 -9.82
CA HIS A 360 30.08 -7.50 -10.79
C HIS A 360 31.18 -6.59 -10.21
N ASN A 361 31.07 -6.23 -8.93
CA ASN A 361 32.14 -5.52 -8.23
C ASN A 361 33.45 -6.32 -8.13
N LEU A 362 33.40 -7.67 -8.03
CA LEU A 362 34.60 -8.49 -8.10
C LEU A 362 35.22 -8.50 -9.48
N ILE A 363 34.43 -8.47 -10.56
CA ILE A 363 34.92 -8.31 -11.95
C ILE A 363 35.62 -6.97 -12.09
N TYR A 364 35.00 -5.87 -11.61
CA TYR A 364 35.64 -4.56 -11.58
C TYR A 364 36.98 -4.60 -10.84
N LYS A 365 37.05 -5.26 -9.71
CA LYS A 365 38.19 -5.33 -8.80
C LYS A 365 39.25 -6.33 -9.25
N SER A 366 38.98 -7.18 -10.25
CA SER A 366 39.88 -8.30 -10.68
C SER A 366 41.23 -7.86 -11.24
N ARG A 367 41.34 -6.59 -11.67
CA ARG A 367 42.58 -5.99 -12.17
C ARG A 367 42.62 -4.49 -11.88
N GLY A 368 43.82 -3.90 -11.91
CA GLY A 368 43.96 -2.43 -11.90
C GLY A 368 43.32 -1.81 -13.13
N ARG A 369 42.59 -0.73 -12.94
CA ARG A 369 41.85 0.00 -14.00
C ARG A 369 42.20 1.46 -13.98
N SER A 370 42.24 2.08 -15.18
CA SER A 370 42.30 3.55 -15.31
C SER A 370 40.88 4.12 -15.22
N TYR A 371 40.74 5.32 -14.64
CA TYR A 371 39.48 6.05 -14.69
C TYR A 371 38.97 6.29 -16.11
N ARG A 372 39.89 6.25 -17.12
CA ARG A 372 39.55 6.39 -18.53
C ARG A 372 38.84 5.18 -19.13
N GLU A 373 38.85 4.03 -18.44
CA GLU A 373 38.12 2.82 -18.82
C GLU A 373 36.65 2.86 -18.34
N LEU A 374 36.28 3.91 -17.60
CA LEU A 374 34.92 4.08 -17.10
C LEU A 374 34.06 4.90 -18.08
N PRO A 375 32.75 4.63 -18.16
CA PRO A 375 32.00 3.63 -17.39
C PRO A 375 32.27 2.21 -17.85
N LEU A 376 32.41 1.26 -16.90
CA LEU A 376 32.37 -0.16 -17.19
C LEU A 376 30.89 -0.58 -17.15
N ARG A 377 30.38 -1.18 -18.20
CA ARG A 377 29.00 -1.62 -18.32
C ARG A 377 28.97 -3.14 -18.42
N LEU A 378 28.48 -3.78 -17.34
CA LEU A 378 28.40 -5.24 -17.25
C LEU A 378 26.93 -5.65 -17.19
N PHE A 379 26.63 -6.83 -17.77
CA PHE A 379 25.28 -7.35 -17.79
C PHE A 379 25.32 -8.88 -17.75
N GLU A 380 24.36 -9.47 -17.03
CA GLU A 380 24.13 -10.92 -17.02
C GLU A 380 22.64 -11.27 -16.88
N PHE A 381 22.26 -12.45 -17.35
CA PHE A 381 21.05 -13.12 -16.90
C PHE A 381 21.32 -13.85 -15.59
N GLY A 382 21.31 -13.08 -14.49
CA GLY A 382 21.73 -13.56 -13.19
C GLY A 382 20.59 -14.21 -12.42
N THR A 383 20.70 -15.52 -12.12
CA THR A 383 19.72 -16.18 -11.24
C THR A 383 20.04 -15.88 -9.79
N VAL A 384 19.05 -15.39 -9.05
CA VAL A 384 19.13 -15.03 -7.64
C VAL A 384 18.11 -15.80 -6.82
N TYR A 385 18.37 -15.91 -5.51
CA TYR A 385 17.56 -16.69 -4.58
C TYR A 385 17.23 -15.87 -3.36
N ARG A 386 15.93 -15.71 -3.07
CA ARG A 386 15.44 -14.91 -1.95
C ARG A 386 14.54 -15.74 -1.06
N TYR A 387 14.78 -15.66 0.25
CA TYR A 387 13.98 -16.37 1.25
C TYR A 387 12.66 -15.64 1.47
N GLU A 388 11.76 -15.79 0.50
CA GLU A 388 10.40 -15.21 0.56
C GLU A 388 9.49 -16.09 1.41
N LYS A 389 8.68 -15.47 2.29
CA LYS A 389 7.64 -16.17 3.06
C LYS A 389 6.57 -16.73 2.11
N SER A 390 6.01 -17.89 2.45
CA SER A 390 5.02 -18.58 1.59
C SER A 390 3.79 -17.70 1.29
N GLY A 391 3.33 -16.90 2.24
CA GLY A 391 2.14 -16.04 2.09
C GLY A 391 2.29 -14.86 1.13
N VAL A 392 3.53 -14.53 0.69
CA VAL A 392 3.77 -13.42 -0.24
C VAL A 392 4.10 -13.89 -1.66
N LEU A 393 4.23 -15.19 -1.88
CA LEU A 393 4.54 -15.75 -3.20
C LEU A 393 3.38 -15.52 -4.19
N HIS A 394 3.73 -15.13 -5.43
CA HIS A 394 2.72 -14.85 -6.45
C HIS A 394 3.23 -15.25 -7.85
N GLY A 395 3.05 -16.53 -8.21
CA GLY A 395 3.48 -17.08 -9.49
C GLY A 395 4.94 -16.77 -9.79
N ILE A 396 5.23 -16.29 -11.01
CA ILE A 396 6.59 -15.86 -11.42
C ILE A 396 6.90 -14.41 -11.08
N THR A 397 5.93 -13.61 -10.61
CA THR A 397 6.14 -12.19 -10.27
C THR A 397 6.77 -12.00 -8.88
N ARG A 398 6.56 -12.96 -7.96
CA ARG A 398 7.24 -13.00 -6.68
C ARG A 398 7.58 -14.44 -6.32
N ALA A 399 8.82 -14.82 -6.58
CA ALA A 399 9.33 -16.17 -6.51
C ALA A 399 10.56 -16.24 -5.60
N ARG A 400 10.95 -17.46 -5.16
CA ARG A 400 12.14 -17.71 -4.35
C ARG A 400 13.42 -17.87 -5.17
N GLY A 401 13.28 -18.28 -6.42
CA GLY A 401 14.37 -18.37 -7.39
C GLY A 401 13.92 -17.81 -8.73
N PHE A 402 14.67 -16.86 -9.27
CA PHE A 402 14.33 -16.22 -10.55
C PHE A 402 15.59 -15.63 -11.21
N THR A 403 15.51 -15.45 -12.52
CA THR A 403 16.60 -14.89 -13.31
C THR A 403 16.30 -13.43 -13.61
N GLN A 404 17.25 -12.56 -13.32
CA GLN A 404 17.18 -11.14 -13.61
C GLN A 404 17.98 -10.83 -14.88
N ASP A 405 17.45 -9.95 -15.69
CA ASP A 405 18.18 -9.14 -16.64
C ASP A 405 18.84 -8.00 -15.84
N ASP A 406 20.09 -8.23 -15.42
CA ASP A 406 20.75 -7.41 -14.41
C ASP A 406 22.02 -6.75 -14.97
N ALA A 407 22.01 -5.43 -14.98
CA ALA A 407 23.06 -4.58 -15.54
C ALA A 407 23.62 -3.61 -14.50
N HIS A 408 24.93 -3.45 -14.49
CA HIS A 408 25.67 -2.57 -13.61
C HIS A 408 26.68 -1.73 -14.37
#